data_80bb573063660f7e091550d61b660326
#
_entry.id   80bb573063660f7e091550d61b660326
#
_cell.length_a   1.000
_cell.length_b   1.000
_cell.length_c   1.000
_cell.angle_alpha   90.00
_cell.angle_beta   90.00
_cell.angle_gamma   90.00
#
_symmetry.space_group_name_H-M   'P 1'
#
loop_
_entity.id
_entity.type
_entity.pdbx_description
1 polymer ?
#
loop_
_entity_poly.entity_id
_entity_poly.type
_entity_poly.pdbx_seq_one_letter_code
_entity_poly.pdbx_strand_id
1 'polypeptide(L)'
;MTDLERAKAFYTAIGFTINFADDNAARVVVEDGHSYFMILERDYFQSFTDRPIGDPAEAVSAATAIFLDDRVAVDVTLANGIAAGGSEAHPAADYGFMYQRQLTDPDGNILQFGYMDPVAAEQGPEAVENQQA
;
A
#
# COMPACT_ATOMS: atom_id res chain seq x y z
N MET A 1 -8.33 -11.23 -3.19
CA MET A 1 -7.34 -11.57 -4.24
C MET A 1 -7.88 -12.72 -5.08
N THR A 2 -7.80 -12.61 -6.39
CA THR A 2 -8.20 -13.72 -7.29
C THR A 2 -7.12 -14.79 -7.39
N ASP A 3 -5.86 -14.40 -7.20
CA ASP A 3 -4.71 -15.30 -7.21
C ASP A 3 -3.80 -14.95 -6.03
N LEU A 4 -3.88 -15.74 -4.96
CA LEU A 4 -3.14 -15.47 -3.73
C LEU A 4 -1.62 -15.61 -3.93
N GLU A 5 -1.18 -16.57 -4.75
CA GLU A 5 0.24 -16.74 -5.02
C GLU A 5 0.82 -15.53 -5.77
N ARG A 6 0.07 -14.99 -6.74
CA ARG A 6 0.45 -13.76 -7.43
C ARG A 6 0.49 -12.58 -6.46
N ALA A 7 -0.49 -12.47 -5.58
CA ALA A 7 -0.53 -11.40 -4.58
C ALA A 7 0.67 -11.49 -3.62
N LYS A 8 0.99 -12.69 -3.12
CA LYS A 8 2.16 -12.88 -2.25
C LYS A 8 3.46 -12.48 -2.96
N ALA A 9 3.62 -12.86 -4.21
CA ALA A 9 4.80 -12.50 -4.99
C ALA A 9 4.91 -10.99 -5.17
N PHE A 10 3.80 -10.32 -5.45
CA PHE A 10 3.76 -8.86 -5.61
C PHE A 10 4.18 -8.14 -4.32
N TYR A 11 3.55 -8.48 -3.19
CA TYR A 11 3.85 -7.80 -1.92
C TYR A 11 5.28 -8.08 -1.44
N THR A 12 5.81 -9.26 -1.71
CA THR A 12 7.22 -9.54 -1.45
C THR A 12 8.14 -8.68 -2.33
N ALA A 13 7.82 -8.54 -3.59
CA ALA A 13 8.62 -7.76 -4.54
C ALA A 13 8.71 -6.28 -4.18
N ILE A 14 7.68 -5.72 -3.56
CA ILE A 14 7.68 -4.32 -3.14
C ILE A 14 8.28 -4.09 -1.74
N GLY A 15 8.83 -5.15 -1.12
CA GLY A 15 9.63 -5.02 0.08
C GLY A 15 8.99 -5.52 1.37
N PHE A 16 7.76 -6.03 1.33
CA PHE A 16 7.12 -6.58 2.53
C PHE A 16 7.55 -8.01 2.79
N THR A 17 7.51 -8.39 4.07
CA THR A 17 7.73 -9.77 4.50
C THR A 17 6.38 -10.45 4.71
N ILE A 18 6.28 -11.71 4.27
CA ILE A 18 5.12 -12.54 4.54
C ILE A 18 5.54 -13.59 5.55
N ASN A 19 4.94 -13.56 6.77
CA ASN A 19 5.37 -14.43 7.86
C ASN A 19 4.38 -15.53 8.22
N PHE A 20 3.23 -15.57 7.57
CA PHE A 20 2.24 -16.63 7.69
C PHE A 20 1.48 -16.72 6.38
N ALA A 21 1.24 -17.93 5.88
CA ALA A 21 0.45 -18.14 4.69
C ALA A 21 -0.13 -19.54 4.65
N ASP A 22 -1.35 -19.64 4.16
CA ASP A 22 -1.98 -20.90 3.78
C ASP A 22 -2.67 -20.71 2.42
N ASP A 23 -3.56 -21.64 2.04
CA ASP A 23 -4.21 -21.57 0.72
C ASP A 23 -5.23 -20.43 0.62
N ASN A 24 -5.65 -19.85 1.73
CA ASN A 24 -6.73 -18.86 1.79
C ASN A 24 -6.27 -17.46 2.15
N ALA A 25 -5.12 -17.33 2.84
CA ALA A 25 -4.70 -16.05 3.40
C ALA A 25 -3.18 -15.99 3.55
N ALA A 26 -2.66 -14.76 3.55
CA ALA A 26 -1.27 -14.49 3.90
C ALA A 26 -1.18 -13.22 4.74
N ARG A 27 -0.25 -13.21 5.70
CA ARG A 27 0.00 -12.05 6.55
C ARG A 27 1.16 -11.26 5.98
N VAL A 28 0.88 -10.01 5.62
CA VAL A 28 1.87 -9.06 5.12
C VAL A 28 2.32 -8.17 6.28
N VAL A 29 3.59 -8.22 6.62
CA VAL A 29 4.13 -7.47 7.75
C VAL A 29 4.50 -6.07 7.28
N VAL A 30 3.90 -5.05 7.90
CA VAL A 30 4.23 -3.64 7.65
C VAL A 30 5.35 -3.22 8.58
N GLU A 31 5.20 -3.49 9.87
CA GLU A 31 6.23 -3.23 10.88
C GLU A 31 6.31 -4.44 11.81
N ASP A 32 7.48 -5.06 11.88
CA ASP A 32 7.67 -6.30 12.61
C ASP A 32 7.27 -6.15 14.08
N GLY A 33 6.41 -7.06 14.54
CA GLY A 33 5.89 -7.07 15.90
C GLY A 33 4.83 -6.01 16.20
N HIS A 34 4.48 -5.12 15.26
CA HIS A 34 3.58 -4.00 15.51
C HIS A 34 2.38 -3.93 14.58
N SER A 35 2.60 -4.05 13.28
CA SER A 35 1.50 -3.90 12.34
C SER A 35 1.63 -4.84 11.14
N TYR A 36 0.50 -5.36 10.71
CA TYR A 36 0.40 -6.21 9.54
C TYR A 36 -1.01 -6.07 8.95
N PHE A 37 -1.16 -6.51 7.70
CA PHE A 37 -2.48 -6.72 7.13
C PHE A 37 -2.56 -8.11 6.49
N MET A 38 -3.79 -8.58 6.31
CA MET A 38 -4.03 -9.88 5.71
C MET A 38 -4.46 -9.69 4.27
N ILE A 39 -3.85 -10.45 3.36
CA ILE A 39 -4.38 -10.60 2.02
C ILE A 39 -5.12 -11.93 1.98
N LEU A 40 -6.33 -11.90 1.43
CA LEU A 40 -7.24 -13.03 1.47
C LEU A 40 -7.61 -13.44 0.05
N GLU A 41 -7.70 -14.75 -0.16
CA GLU A 41 -8.29 -15.28 -1.37
C GLU A 41 -9.76 -14.83 -1.43
N ARG A 42 -10.25 -14.52 -2.64
CA ARG A 42 -11.53 -13.83 -2.82
C ARG A 42 -12.71 -14.60 -2.21
N ASP A 43 -12.82 -15.89 -2.45
CA ASP A 43 -13.93 -16.69 -1.94
C ASP A 43 -13.87 -16.84 -0.41
N TYR A 44 -12.66 -16.90 0.13
CA TYR A 44 -12.46 -16.91 1.58
C TYR A 44 -12.92 -15.59 2.21
N PHE A 45 -12.59 -14.46 1.57
CA PHE A 45 -13.06 -13.15 2.03
C PHE A 45 -14.59 -13.07 1.99
N GLN A 46 -15.21 -13.60 0.95
CA GLN A 46 -16.68 -13.61 0.84
C GLN A 46 -17.34 -14.35 2.02
N SER A 47 -16.64 -15.32 2.62
CA SER A 47 -17.18 -16.08 3.77
C SER A 47 -17.31 -15.23 5.04
N PHE A 48 -16.68 -14.05 5.10
CA PHE A 48 -16.70 -13.17 6.28
C PHE A 48 -17.91 -12.23 6.30
N THR A 49 -18.64 -12.12 5.20
CA THR A 49 -19.72 -11.14 5.08
C THR A 49 -20.86 -11.69 4.23
N ASP A 50 -22.08 -11.24 4.52
CA ASP A 50 -23.25 -11.56 3.72
C ASP A 50 -23.42 -10.64 2.50
N ARG A 51 -22.67 -9.54 2.45
CA ARG A 51 -22.70 -8.61 1.32
C ARG A 51 -21.83 -9.11 0.19
N PRO A 52 -22.22 -8.88 -1.08
CA PRO A 52 -21.31 -9.17 -2.20
C PRO A 52 -20.03 -8.37 -2.07
N ILE A 53 -18.88 -9.01 -2.25
CA ILE A 53 -17.62 -8.29 -2.29
C ILE A 53 -17.42 -7.68 -3.65
N GLY A 54 -16.84 -6.45 -3.68
CA GLY A 54 -16.60 -5.73 -4.91
C GLY A 54 -15.40 -6.23 -5.69
N ASP A 55 -15.30 -5.79 -6.93
CA ASP A 55 -14.10 -5.98 -7.75
C ASP A 55 -13.26 -4.69 -7.65
N PRO A 56 -12.06 -4.74 -7.05
CA PRO A 56 -11.24 -3.54 -6.88
C PRO A 56 -10.74 -2.96 -8.21
N ALA A 57 -10.72 -3.74 -9.28
CA ALA A 57 -10.40 -3.23 -10.61
C ALA A 57 -11.48 -2.32 -11.18
N GLU A 58 -12.73 -2.49 -10.75
CA GLU A 58 -13.88 -1.73 -11.28
C GLU A 58 -14.37 -0.63 -10.35
N ALA A 59 -14.23 -0.81 -9.03
CA ALA A 59 -14.73 0.16 -8.06
C ALA A 59 -13.77 0.27 -6.87
N VAL A 60 -13.54 1.50 -6.42
CA VAL A 60 -12.65 1.78 -5.29
C VAL A 60 -13.50 2.00 -4.04
N SER A 61 -13.22 1.21 -2.99
CA SER A 61 -13.84 1.38 -1.67
C SER A 61 -12.84 1.84 -0.63
N ALA A 62 -11.55 1.64 -0.87
CA ALA A 62 -10.49 1.96 0.10
C ALA A 62 -9.17 2.19 -0.63
N ALA A 63 -8.29 2.95 0.02
CA ALA A 63 -6.89 3.07 -0.34
C ALA A 63 -6.08 2.94 0.95
N THR A 64 -5.11 2.03 0.95
CA THR A 64 -4.28 1.79 2.13
C THR A 64 -3.03 2.66 2.03
N ALA A 65 -2.85 3.56 2.99
CA ALA A 65 -1.71 4.46 3.01
C ALA A 65 -0.62 3.92 3.94
N ILE A 66 0.59 3.85 3.41
CA ILE A 66 1.77 3.41 4.16
C ILE A 66 2.86 4.46 3.96
N PHE A 67 3.37 4.99 5.08
CA PHE A 67 4.43 5.99 5.04
C PHE A 67 5.79 5.33 5.20
N LEU A 68 6.74 5.78 4.39
CA LEU A 68 8.10 5.28 4.32
C LEU A 68 9.07 6.34 4.84
N ASP A 69 10.35 5.96 4.99
CA ASP A 69 11.34 6.79 5.67
C ASP A 69 11.81 7.99 4.87
N ASP A 70 11.74 7.92 3.54
CA ASP A 70 12.18 8.99 2.66
C ASP A 70 11.54 8.89 1.27
N ARG A 71 11.76 9.93 0.45
CA ARG A 71 11.23 10.01 -0.92
C ARG A 71 11.80 8.93 -1.84
N VAL A 72 13.08 8.59 -1.65
CA VAL A 72 13.73 7.56 -2.46
C VAL A 72 13.07 6.21 -2.22
N ALA A 73 12.75 5.88 -0.97
CA ALA A 73 12.04 4.64 -0.63
C ALA A 73 10.68 4.56 -1.33
N VAL A 74 9.94 5.68 -1.41
CA VAL A 74 8.67 5.74 -2.15
C VAL A 74 8.89 5.42 -3.62
N ASP A 75 9.87 6.05 -4.26
CA ASP A 75 10.15 5.84 -5.68
C ASP A 75 10.62 4.42 -5.99
N VAL A 76 11.47 3.83 -5.12
CA VAL A 76 11.93 2.45 -5.26
C VAL A 76 10.77 1.48 -5.13
N THR A 77 9.88 1.68 -4.17
CA THR A 77 8.70 0.83 -3.97
C THR A 77 7.80 0.87 -5.19
N LEU A 78 7.56 2.04 -5.75
CA LEU A 78 6.75 2.18 -6.98
C LEU A 78 7.41 1.47 -8.17
N ALA A 79 8.71 1.64 -8.37
CA ALA A 79 9.42 0.97 -9.46
C ALA A 79 9.34 -0.55 -9.33
N ASN A 80 9.54 -1.08 -8.13
CA ASN A 80 9.45 -2.51 -7.87
C ASN A 80 8.03 -3.04 -8.09
N GLY A 81 7.03 -2.26 -7.67
CA GLY A 81 5.63 -2.64 -7.83
C GLY A 81 5.19 -2.69 -9.30
N ILE A 82 5.60 -1.72 -10.09
CA ILE A 82 5.32 -1.69 -11.52
C ILE A 82 5.99 -2.88 -12.21
N ALA A 83 7.24 -3.18 -11.85
CA ALA A 83 7.97 -4.32 -12.39
C ALA A 83 7.32 -5.66 -12.01
N ALA A 84 6.62 -5.72 -10.87
CA ALA A 84 5.98 -6.93 -10.36
C ALA A 84 4.51 -7.09 -10.83
N GLY A 85 4.04 -6.26 -11.74
CA GLY A 85 2.70 -6.37 -12.31
C GLY A 85 1.67 -5.37 -11.81
N GLY A 86 2.08 -4.44 -10.96
CA GLY A 86 1.26 -3.33 -10.54
C GLY A 86 1.27 -2.17 -11.53
N SER A 87 0.54 -1.11 -11.21
CA SER A 87 0.49 0.09 -12.05
C SER A 87 0.38 1.36 -11.19
N GLU A 88 0.79 2.47 -11.77
CA GLU A 88 0.60 3.80 -11.18
C GLU A 88 -0.48 4.51 -11.99
N ALA A 89 -1.72 4.48 -11.50
CA ALA A 89 -2.88 4.99 -12.24
C ALA A 89 -3.17 6.47 -11.96
N HIS A 90 -2.47 7.08 -11.01
CA HIS A 90 -2.66 8.47 -10.63
C HIS A 90 -1.32 9.18 -10.52
N PRO A 91 -1.20 10.46 -10.93
CA PRO A 91 0.05 11.19 -10.83
C PRO A 91 0.56 11.32 -9.39
N ALA A 92 1.89 11.37 -9.24
CA ALA A 92 2.51 11.66 -7.96
C ALA A 92 2.05 13.02 -7.41
N ALA A 93 1.88 13.10 -6.09
CA ALA A 93 1.51 14.34 -5.42
C ALA A 93 2.66 14.79 -4.52
N ASP A 94 3.18 15.97 -4.76
CA ASP A 94 4.27 16.55 -3.96
C ASP A 94 3.80 17.87 -3.37
N TYR A 95 3.61 17.87 -2.05
CA TYR A 95 3.16 19.04 -1.30
C TYR A 95 4.30 19.75 -0.56
N GLY A 96 5.55 19.34 -0.82
CA GLY A 96 6.71 19.81 -0.09
C GLY A 96 6.90 19.11 1.24
N PHE A 97 5.96 19.24 2.16
CA PHE A 97 5.98 18.54 3.45
C PHE A 97 5.60 17.07 3.33
N MET A 98 4.95 16.68 2.27
CA MET A 98 4.50 15.31 2.01
C MET A 98 4.63 14.99 0.53
N TYR A 99 5.14 13.80 0.25
CA TYR A 99 5.24 13.24 -1.09
C TYR A 99 4.53 11.91 -1.10
N GLN A 100 3.65 11.67 -2.06
CA GLN A 100 2.96 10.38 -2.14
C GLN A 100 2.74 9.95 -3.58
N ARG A 101 2.77 8.63 -3.77
CA ARG A 101 2.49 7.99 -5.04
C ARG A 101 1.55 6.83 -4.83
N GLN A 102 0.74 6.54 -5.83
CA GLN A 102 -0.28 5.53 -5.77
C GLN A 102 0.14 4.32 -6.60
N LEU A 103 0.14 3.15 -5.97
CA LEU A 103 0.45 1.89 -6.64
C LEU A 103 -0.79 1.00 -6.58
N THR A 104 -1.20 0.49 -7.74
CA THR A 104 -2.31 -0.46 -7.83
C THR A 104 -1.72 -1.86 -7.91
N ASP A 105 -2.17 -2.78 -7.05
CA ASP A 105 -1.73 -4.16 -7.09
C ASP A 105 -2.35 -4.90 -8.28
N PRO A 106 -1.92 -6.15 -8.59
CA PRO A 106 -2.46 -6.88 -9.75
C PRO A 106 -3.96 -7.14 -9.72
N ASP A 107 -4.60 -7.09 -8.56
CA ASP A 107 -6.05 -7.24 -8.43
C ASP A 107 -6.79 -5.90 -8.57
N GLY A 108 -6.10 -4.77 -8.49
CA GLY A 108 -6.69 -3.44 -8.57
C GLY A 108 -6.80 -2.72 -7.24
N ASN A 109 -6.32 -3.30 -6.13
CA ASN A 109 -6.32 -2.63 -4.83
C ASN A 109 -5.33 -1.47 -4.83
N ILE A 110 -5.73 -0.35 -4.24
CA ILE A 110 -4.93 0.85 -4.21
C ILE A 110 -4.09 0.90 -2.94
N LEU A 111 -2.78 1.09 -3.12
CA LEU A 111 -1.83 1.39 -2.07
C LEU A 111 -1.28 2.79 -2.29
N GLN A 112 -1.24 3.60 -1.24
CA GLN A 112 -0.61 4.91 -1.30
C GLN A 112 0.67 4.86 -0.48
N PHE A 113 1.82 4.98 -1.15
CA PHE A 113 3.10 5.07 -0.48
C PHE A 113 3.51 6.53 -0.36
N GLY A 114 3.87 6.94 0.84
CA GLY A 114 4.18 8.33 1.10
C GLY A 114 5.37 8.53 2.02
N TYR A 115 5.91 9.73 1.95
CA TYR A 115 6.84 10.26 2.93
C TYR A 115 6.27 11.56 3.45
N MET A 116 6.33 11.75 4.74
CA MET A 116 5.92 12.99 5.39
C MET A 116 7.07 13.52 6.21
N ASP A 117 7.34 14.83 6.09
CA ASP A 117 8.32 15.49 6.94
C ASP A 117 7.96 15.23 8.41
N PRO A 118 8.92 14.79 9.26
CA PRO A 118 8.62 14.46 10.66
C PRO A 118 8.02 15.61 11.45
N VAL A 119 8.38 16.84 11.15
CA VAL A 119 7.81 18.01 11.82
C VAL A 119 6.34 18.20 11.43
N ALA A 120 6.02 18.03 10.15
CA ALA A 120 4.64 18.09 9.67
C ALA A 120 3.78 16.97 10.26
N ALA A 121 4.35 15.77 10.43
CA ALA A 121 3.64 14.64 11.01
C ALA A 121 3.27 14.88 12.48
N GLU A 122 4.10 15.58 13.24
CA GLU A 122 3.87 15.88 14.66
C GLU A 122 3.09 17.16 14.90
N GLN A 123 3.37 18.21 14.10
CA GLN A 123 2.91 19.57 14.37
C GLN A 123 2.00 20.15 13.28
N GLY A 124 1.77 19.39 12.21
CA GLY A 124 0.99 19.83 11.06
C GLY A 124 1.84 20.51 9.99
N PRO A 125 1.31 20.62 8.75
CA PRO A 125 2.07 21.12 7.60
C PRO A 125 2.52 22.57 7.74
N GLU A 126 1.79 23.40 8.50
CA GLU A 126 2.15 24.81 8.70
C GLU A 126 3.48 24.98 9.42
N ALA A 127 3.87 24.04 10.28
CA ALA A 127 5.15 24.10 10.99
C ALA A 127 6.34 23.98 10.04
N VAL A 128 6.21 23.19 8.96
CA VAL A 128 7.24 23.03 7.94
C VAL A 128 7.35 24.30 7.09
N GLU A 129 6.22 24.89 6.70
CA GLU A 129 6.20 26.16 5.95
C GLU A 129 6.90 27.27 6.71
N ASN A 130 6.67 27.37 8.01
CA ASN A 130 7.31 28.35 8.87
C ASN A 130 8.82 28.13 8.98
N GLN A 131 9.30 26.90 8.91
CA GLN A 131 10.72 26.57 8.93
C GLN A 131 11.42 26.92 7.61
N GLN A 132 10.70 26.88 6.50
CA GLN A 132 11.23 27.16 5.17
C GLN A 132 11.23 28.67 4.86
N ALA A 133 10.49 29.42 5.61
CA ALA A 133 10.44 30.87 5.48
C ALA A 133 11.60 31.53 6.24
#